data_7ee7b5bba2301ef6c5d5ee6cd405e09a
#
_entry.id   7ee7b5bba2301ef6c5d5ee6cd405e09a
#
_cell.length_a   1.000
_cell.length_b   1.000
_cell.length_c   1.000
_cell.angle_alpha   90.00
_cell.angle_beta   90.00
_cell.angle_gamma   90.00
#
_symmetry.space_group_name_H-M   'P 1'
#
loop_
_entity.id
_entity.type
_entity.pdbx_description
1 polymer ?
#
loop_
_entity_poly.entity_id
_entity_poly.type
_entity_poly.pdbx_seq_one_letter_code
_entity_poly.pdbx_strand_id
1 'polypeptide(L)'
;MKKTLSRLPRVVRLAALSAVVLALCSKSSPLYAFNDWMDANIFFTMGRSMLGGRVLYRDVFDHKGPVLYLLYGLAGLVGSTDFRGVLVLEIIAMTSFLYTGLRTAELLAGRRLSVWWMALPAAGMAASRAFSHGGSAEELLLPFLAAALFSLVRALHSPSAKPLRAVCVQGLLAGCALWLKYTVLGFYLAWVVVLAALYLRRGWLAQLGRSMGAYLGGMALATLPWVVYFGVHGALGDWFTAYFYDNLFLYKGESGGLPALAQHLWWAVQDGLPAALLLAAFLLWALLTRRFAAAGGVAALAAGLAATSLMGGYLVYYGLVLAVFAPLGLVPLVCLAEKTPAPVRTALPWAVLAAGAAACYALTPNRALRGRARADLPQYRFAAQINGGSLLNYGTLDGGFYTAAGVLPPCKYFCVTNMPLDDQWTDQQAVLKAGAVDYVVALTGDLHGDFPQYAVIDRCSYDGGEGEVTWYLYQLQR
;
A
#
# COMPACT_ATOMS: atom_id res chain seq x y z
N MET A 1 -2.50 23.28 -26.57
CA MET A 1 -2.47 22.37 -25.40
C MET A 1 -3.85 22.05 -24.82
N LYS A 2 -4.71 23.03 -24.40
CA LYS A 2 -6.06 22.72 -23.85
C LYS A 2 -6.94 21.86 -24.78
N LYS A 3 -7.01 22.12 -26.09
CA LYS A 3 -7.83 21.35 -27.06
C LYS A 3 -7.33 19.91 -27.29
N THR A 4 -6.02 19.67 -27.20
CA THR A 4 -5.43 18.34 -27.41
C THR A 4 -5.67 17.44 -26.18
N LEU A 5 -5.44 17.95 -24.98
CA LEU A 5 -5.69 17.23 -23.73
C LEU A 5 -7.16 16.86 -23.50
N SER A 6 -8.11 17.69 -23.98
CA SER A 6 -9.54 17.39 -23.86
C SER A 6 -10.01 16.21 -24.75
N ARG A 7 -9.28 15.86 -25.78
CA ARG A 7 -9.59 14.75 -26.70
C ARG A 7 -9.15 13.39 -26.19
N LEU A 8 -8.19 13.33 -25.26
CA LEU A 8 -7.72 12.06 -24.67
C LEU A 8 -8.81 11.44 -23.78
N PRO A 9 -8.91 10.08 -23.75
CA PRO A 9 -9.77 9.38 -22.80
C PRO A 9 -9.51 9.80 -21.36
N ARG A 10 -10.53 9.78 -20.50
CA ARG A 10 -10.42 10.18 -19.09
C ARG A 10 -9.38 9.37 -18.34
N VAL A 11 -9.31 8.06 -18.59
CA VAL A 11 -8.35 7.15 -17.96
C VAL A 11 -6.92 7.57 -18.30
N VAL A 12 -6.63 7.91 -19.55
CA VAL A 12 -5.28 8.37 -19.98
C VAL A 12 -4.87 9.66 -19.29
N ARG A 13 -5.81 10.60 -19.11
CA ARG A 13 -5.55 11.85 -18.38
C ARG A 13 -5.30 11.61 -16.89
N LEU A 14 -6.03 10.69 -16.28
CA LEU A 14 -5.79 10.30 -14.88
C LEU A 14 -4.49 9.52 -14.74
N ALA A 15 -4.13 8.67 -15.70
CA ALA A 15 -2.84 7.99 -15.69
C ALA A 15 -1.67 8.98 -15.80
N ALA A 16 -1.80 10.00 -16.64
CA ALA A 16 -0.81 11.07 -16.73
C ALA A 16 -0.71 11.87 -15.42
N LEU A 17 -1.85 12.18 -14.77
CA LEU A 17 -1.87 12.83 -13.46
C LEU A 17 -1.18 11.95 -12.41
N SER A 18 -1.53 10.66 -12.35
CA SER A 18 -0.93 9.70 -11.42
C SER A 18 0.58 9.60 -11.63
N ALA A 19 1.02 9.49 -12.90
CA ALA A 19 2.44 9.41 -13.23
C ALA A 19 3.23 10.65 -12.77
N VAL A 20 2.68 11.86 -12.98
CA VAL A 20 3.33 13.10 -12.54
C VAL A 20 3.38 13.18 -11.02
N VAL A 21 2.27 12.90 -10.33
CA VAL A 21 2.20 12.93 -8.86
C VAL A 21 3.18 11.95 -8.25
N LEU A 22 3.18 10.69 -8.73
CA LEU A 22 4.06 9.64 -8.21
C LEU A 22 5.53 9.87 -8.61
N ALA A 23 5.79 10.41 -9.79
CA ALA A 23 7.14 10.81 -10.16
C ALA A 23 7.74 11.81 -9.16
N LEU A 24 6.93 12.73 -8.64
CA LEU A 24 7.36 13.75 -7.68
C LEU A 24 7.42 13.23 -6.23
N CYS A 25 6.60 12.24 -5.86
CA CYS A 25 6.38 11.87 -4.46
C CYS A 25 6.91 10.48 -4.08
N SER A 26 6.87 9.49 -4.98
CA SER A 26 7.28 8.11 -4.67
C SER A 26 8.79 7.92 -4.80
N LYS A 27 9.42 7.26 -3.82
CA LYS A 27 10.83 6.80 -3.90
C LYS A 27 11.04 5.75 -4.99
N SER A 28 9.99 5.09 -5.49
CA SER A 28 10.08 4.18 -6.65
C SER A 28 10.32 4.91 -7.97
N SER A 29 10.18 6.25 -7.98
CA SER A 29 10.38 7.10 -9.17
C SER A 29 11.86 7.25 -9.51
N PRO A 30 12.21 7.36 -10.81
CA PRO A 30 13.58 7.66 -11.25
C PRO A 30 14.14 9.01 -10.78
N LEU A 31 13.33 9.91 -10.20
CA LEU A 31 13.81 11.13 -9.55
C LEU A 31 14.54 10.88 -8.23
N TYR A 32 14.40 9.66 -7.69
CA TYR A 32 15.08 9.19 -6.50
C TYR A 32 16.05 8.09 -6.87
N ALA A 33 17.19 8.03 -6.21
CA ALA A 33 18.25 7.07 -6.54
C ALA A 33 17.79 5.62 -6.30
N PHE A 34 17.01 5.39 -5.24
CA PHE A 34 16.52 4.07 -4.82
C PHE A 34 15.34 4.22 -3.86
N ASN A 35 14.46 3.23 -3.78
CA ASN A 35 13.50 3.11 -2.70
C ASN A 35 14.15 2.30 -1.56
N ASP A 36 14.70 2.99 -0.59
CA ASP A 36 15.41 2.43 0.56
C ASP A 36 14.48 1.99 1.70
N TRP A 37 13.17 2.07 1.53
CA TRP A 37 12.20 1.63 2.52
C TRP A 37 12.25 0.10 2.68
N MET A 38 12.55 -0.34 3.90
CA MET A 38 12.83 -1.74 4.21
C MET A 38 11.64 -2.66 3.87
N ASP A 39 10.39 -2.26 4.19
CA ASP A 39 9.21 -3.07 3.87
C ASP A 39 9.06 -3.29 2.35
N ALA A 40 9.28 -2.24 1.53
CA ALA A 40 9.21 -2.38 0.07
C ALA A 40 10.29 -3.34 -0.46
N ASN A 41 11.47 -3.33 0.15
CA ASN A 41 12.55 -4.25 -0.20
C ASN A 41 12.22 -5.69 0.21
N ILE A 42 11.65 -5.91 1.41
CA ILE A 42 11.15 -7.23 1.83
C ILE A 42 10.12 -7.75 0.82
N PHE A 43 9.11 -6.93 0.46
CA PHE A 43 8.08 -7.34 -0.49
C PHE A 43 8.69 -7.69 -1.86
N PHE A 44 9.69 -6.93 -2.29
CA PHE A 44 10.37 -7.15 -3.56
C PHE A 44 11.20 -8.43 -3.55
N THR A 45 11.96 -8.68 -2.47
CA THR A 45 12.75 -9.90 -2.26
C THR A 45 11.86 -11.13 -2.18
N MET A 46 10.74 -11.08 -1.42
CA MET A 46 9.73 -12.14 -1.36
C MET A 46 9.12 -12.43 -2.73
N GLY A 47 8.71 -11.38 -3.46
CA GLY A 47 8.09 -11.52 -4.79
C GLY A 47 9.05 -12.10 -5.83
N ARG A 48 10.30 -11.65 -5.86
CA ARG A 48 11.34 -12.21 -6.74
C ARG A 48 11.67 -13.65 -6.38
N SER A 49 11.74 -13.97 -5.10
CA SER A 49 11.97 -15.33 -4.62
C SER A 49 10.86 -16.27 -5.06
N MET A 50 9.58 -15.84 -4.94
CA MET A 50 8.42 -16.59 -5.42
C MET A 50 8.50 -16.89 -6.92
N LEU A 51 8.78 -15.88 -7.76
CA LEU A 51 8.94 -16.08 -9.20
C LEU A 51 10.21 -16.87 -9.57
N GLY A 52 11.20 -16.88 -8.71
CA GLY A 52 12.41 -17.70 -8.79
C GLY A 52 12.21 -19.15 -8.33
N GLY A 53 10.96 -19.57 -8.03
CA GLY A 53 10.61 -20.95 -7.67
C GLY A 53 10.69 -21.28 -6.17
N ARG A 54 10.95 -20.31 -5.31
CA ARG A 54 10.88 -20.52 -3.85
C ARG A 54 9.44 -20.41 -3.35
N VAL A 55 9.09 -21.25 -2.39
CA VAL A 55 7.76 -21.27 -1.80
C VAL A 55 7.70 -20.27 -0.65
N LEU A 56 6.75 -19.34 -0.75
CA LEU A 56 6.52 -18.34 0.29
C LEU A 56 6.28 -18.99 1.66
N TYR A 57 6.80 -18.36 2.70
CA TYR A 57 6.72 -18.74 4.12
C TYR A 57 7.47 -20.03 4.49
N ARG A 58 7.66 -20.96 3.54
CA ARG A 58 8.47 -22.18 3.73
C ARG A 58 9.96 -21.91 3.47
N ASP A 59 10.27 -21.36 2.28
CA ASP A 59 11.65 -21.17 1.79
C ASP A 59 12.16 -19.73 1.99
N VAL A 60 11.24 -18.76 2.09
CA VAL A 60 11.50 -17.35 2.40
C VAL A 60 10.37 -16.84 3.30
N PHE A 61 10.69 -15.99 4.29
CA PHE A 61 9.76 -15.56 5.33
C PHE A 61 9.54 -14.06 5.37
N ASP A 62 8.29 -13.67 5.35
CA ASP A 62 7.70 -12.43 5.86
C ASP A 62 6.23 -12.72 6.17
N HIS A 63 5.54 -11.80 6.86
CA HIS A 63 4.20 -12.04 7.42
C HIS A 63 3.06 -11.28 6.72
N LYS A 64 3.27 -10.72 5.53
CA LYS A 64 2.21 -10.10 4.70
C LYS A 64 1.53 -11.14 3.80
N GLY A 65 0.49 -10.72 3.09
CA GLY A 65 -0.30 -11.62 2.25
C GLY A 65 0.36 -11.94 0.90
N PRO A 66 0.10 -13.13 0.33
CA PRO A 66 0.77 -13.60 -0.88
C PRO A 66 0.41 -12.79 -2.13
N VAL A 67 -0.74 -12.08 -2.16
CA VAL A 67 -1.09 -11.16 -3.26
C VAL A 67 -0.10 -10.01 -3.34
N LEU A 68 0.37 -9.49 -2.21
CA LEU A 68 1.36 -8.41 -2.18
C LEU A 68 2.67 -8.85 -2.84
N TYR A 69 3.18 -10.02 -2.47
CA TYR A 69 4.41 -10.57 -3.04
C TYR A 69 4.27 -10.90 -4.52
N LEU A 70 3.12 -11.44 -4.95
CA LEU A 70 2.86 -11.65 -6.38
C LEU A 70 2.93 -10.34 -7.17
N LEU A 71 2.30 -9.27 -6.68
CA LEU A 71 2.34 -7.95 -7.33
C LEU A 71 3.77 -7.43 -7.43
N TYR A 72 4.55 -7.52 -6.35
CA TYR A 72 5.95 -7.12 -6.34
C TYR A 72 6.84 -8.02 -7.22
N GLY A 73 6.59 -9.31 -7.24
CA GLY A 73 7.26 -10.24 -8.15
C GLY A 73 7.02 -9.87 -9.62
N LEU A 74 5.76 -9.59 -9.99
CA LEU A 74 5.41 -9.12 -11.34
C LEU A 74 6.06 -7.78 -11.68
N ALA A 75 6.17 -6.87 -10.69
CA ALA A 75 6.92 -5.63 -10.85
C ALA A 75 8.41 -5.90 -11.14
N GLY A 76 8.99 -6.92 -10.51
CA GLY A 76 10.36 -7.36 -10.74
C GLY A 76 10.68 -7.80 -12.16
N LEU A 77 9.66 -8.18 -12.96
CA LEU A 77 9.81 -8.49 -14.39
C LEU A 77 10.10 -7.24 -15.24
N VAL A 78 9.71 -6.05 -14.77
CA VAL A 78 9.98 -4.77 -15.45
C VAL A 78 11.36 -4.22 -15.09
N GLY A 79 11.82 -4.45 -13.84
CA GLY A 79 13.12 -4.05 -13.35
C GLY A 79 13.46 -4.84 -12.09
N SER A 80 14.50 -5.72 -12.16
CA SER A 80 14.83 -6.64 -11.07
C SER A 80 15.77 -6.03 -10.02
N THR A 81 16.45 -4.92 -10.34
CA THR A 81 17.42 -4.24 -9.49
C THR A 81 17.05 -2.83 -9.09
N ASP A 82 15.82 -2.42 -9.43
CA ASP A 82 15.25 -1.13 -9.06
C ASP A 82 13.71 -1.19 -8.97
N PHE A 83 13.10 -0.09 -8.54
CA PHE A 83 11.67 -0.01 -8.28
C PHE A 83 10.81 0.52 -9.45
N ARG A 84 11.33 0.56 -10.69
CA ARG A 84 10.55 1.05 -11.85
C ARG A 84 9.27 0.25 -12.09
N GLY A 85 9.32 -1.06 -11.89
CA GLY A 85 8.13 -1.92 -11.99
C GLY A 85 7.12 -1.64 -10.89
N VAL A 86 7.58 -1.33 -9.67
CA VAL A 86 6.71 -0.91 -8.55
C VAL A 86 6.06 0.43 -8.87
N LEU A 87 6.78 1.40 -9.43
CA LEU A 87 6.19 2.66 -9.91
C LEU A 87 5.05 2.43 -10.91
N VAL A 88 5.20 1.47 -11.82
CA VAL A 88 4.12 1.11 -12.77
C VAL A 88 2.89 0.59 -12.02
N LEU A 89 3.07 -0.27 -11.01
CA LEU A 89 1.98 -0.73 -10.14
C LEU A 89 1.29 0.43 -9.41
N GLU A 90 2.08 1.33 -8.82
CA GLU A 90 1.58 2.54 -8.15
C GLU A 90 0.74 3.40 -9.09
N ILE A 91 1.21 3.63 -10.33
CA ILE A 91 0.47 4.40 -11.36
C ILE A 91 -0.85 3.71 -11.70
N ILE A 92 -0.87 2.39 -11.87
CA ILE A 92 -2.10 1.62 -12.13
C ILE A 92 -3.06 1.72 -10.94
N ALA A 93 -2.55 1.54 -9.71
CA ALA A 93 -3.34 1.61 -8.49
C ALA A 93 -3.95 3.01 -8.30
N MET A 94 -3.14 4.06 -8.36
CA MET A 94 -3.60 5.44 -8.21
C MET A 94 -4.58 5.83 -9.32
N THR A 95 -4.32 5.46 -10.58
CA THR A 95 -5.24 5.73 -11.70
C THR A 95 -6.61 5.09 -11.47
N SER A 96 -6.63 3.82 -11.03
CA SER A 96 -7.85 3.07 -10.74
C SER A 96 -8.61 3.68 -9.56
N PHE A 97 -7.91 4.05 -8.51
CA PHE A 97 -8.43 4.77 -7.34
C PHE A 97 -9.06 6.11 -7.75
N LEU A 98 -8.31 6.95 -8.48
CA LEU A 98 -8.77 8.27 -8.91
C LEU A 98 -9.95 8.17 -9.90
N TYR A 99 -9.93 7.19 -10.82
CA TYR A 99 -11.06 6.97 -11.74
C TYR A 99 -12.33 6.58 -10.99
N THR A 100 -12.24 5.65 -10.07
CA THR A 100 -13.39 5.19 -9.27
C THR A 100 -13.88 6.29 -8.32
N GLY A 101 -12.97 7.04 -7.70
CA GLY A 101 -13.27 8.19 -6.87
C GLY A 101 -13.98 9.31 -7.65
N LEU A 102 -13.51 9.61 -8.88
CA LEU A 102 -14.18 10.55 -9.78
C LEU A 102 -15.62 10.11 -10.08
N ARG A 103 -15.84 8.82 -10.37
CA ARG A 103 -17.19 8.28 -10.63
C ARG A 103 -18.09 8.37 -9.41
N THR A 104 -17.51 8.19 -8.21
CA THR A 104 -18.26 8.35 -6.93
C THR A 104 -18.66 9.80 -6.73
N ALA A 105 -17.76 10.74 -6.93
CA ALA A 105 -18.04 12.17 -6.82
C ALA A 105 -19.07 12.63 -7.87
N GLU A 106 -18.99 12.16 -9.12
CA GLU A 106 -19.95 12.44 -10.20
C GLU A 106 -21.37 11.94 -9.85
N LEU A 107 -21.47 10.73 -9.30
CA LEU A 107 -22.73 10.14 -8.86
C LEU A 107 -23.41 11.00 -7.79
N LEU A 108 -22.65 11.44 -6.80
CA LEU A 108 -23.15 12.26 -5.69
C LEU A 108 -23.47 13.71 -6.12
N ALA A 109 -22.64 14.28 -7.02
CA ALA A 109 -22.86 15.62 -7.56
C ALA A 109 -23.97 15.66 -8.63
N GLY A 110 -24.41 14.49 -9.17
CA GLY A 110 -25.44 14.41 -10.22
C GLY A 110 -24.99 14.90 -11.59
N ARG A 111 -23.67 15.02 -11.82
CA ARG A 111 -23.12 15.58 -13.08
C ARG A 111 -21.69 15.11 -13.36
N ARG A 112 -21.25 15.30 -14.59
CA ARG A 112 -19.85 15.03 -14.98
C ARG A 112 -18.92 16.13 -14.46
N LEU A 113 -17.76 15.69 -13.94
CA LEU A 113 -16.70 16.55 -13.42
C LEU A 113 -15.49 16.58 -14.36
N SER A 114 -14.73 17.67 -14.32
CA SER A 114 -13.40 17.71 -14.92
C SER A 114 -12.48 16.74 -14.18
N VAL A 115 -11.67 15.97 -14.92
CA VAL A 115 -10.70 15.03 -14.32
C VAL A 115 -9.64 15.75 -13.47
N TRP A 116 -9.39 17.03 -13.75
CA TRP A 116 -8.38 17.81 -13.07
C TRP A 116 -8.71 18.16 -11.62
N TRP A 117 -9.99 18.05 -11.24
CA TRP A 117 -10.37 18.08 -9.82
C TRP A 117 -9.71 16.98 -9.01
N MET A 118 -9.38 15.83 -9.65
CA MET A 118 -8.74 14.71 -8.99
C MET A 118 -7.28 15.00 -8.58
N ALA A 119 -6.70 16.11 -9.04
CA ALA A 119 -5.39 16.55 -8.57
C ALA A 119 -5.39 16.92 -7.07
N LEU A 120 -6.55 17.33 -6.51
CA LEU A 120 -6.66 17.63 -5.09
C LEU A 120 -6.52 16.38 -4.21
N PRO A 121 -7.34 15.32 -4.37
CA PRO A 121 -7.16 14.09 -3.60
C PRO A 121 -5.83 13.37 -3.92
N ALA A 122 -5.35 13.42 -5.17
CA ALA A 122 -4.07 12.81 -5.54
C ALA A 122 -2.89 13.48 -4.82
N ALA A 123 -2.79 14.81 -4.89
CA ALA A 123 -1.75 15.56 -4.21
C ALA A 123 -1.91 15.52 -2.68
N GLY A 124 -3.16 15.61 -2.18
CA GLY A 124 -3.44 15.51 -0.76
C GLY A 124 -3.04 14.16 -0.16
N MET A 125 -3.12 13.09 -0.94
CA MET A 125 -2.60 11.78 -0.58
C MET A 125 -1.07 11.72 -0.68
N ALA A 126 -0.53 11.97 -1.87
CA ALA A 126 0.87 11.68 -2.17
C ALA A 126 1.88 12.67 -1.55
N ALA A 127 1.46 13.91 -1.25
CA ALA A 127 2.29 14.88 -0.53
C ALA A 127 2.11 14.82 0.99
N SER A 128 1.24 13.92 1.52
CA SER A 128 1.04 13.74 2.95
C SER A 128 2.14 12.88 3.58
N ARG A 129 2.30 12.99 4.89
CA ARG A 129 3.21 12.11 5.66
C ARG A 129 2.80 10.65 5.57
N ALA A 130 1.48 10.36 5.50
CA ALA A 130 0.97 9.00 5.38
C ALA A 130 1.40 8.27 4.10
N PHE A 131 1.73 9.00 3.03
CA PHE A 131 2.26 8.36 1.81
C PHE A 131 3.70 7.85 2.00
N SER A 132 4.50 8.56 2.79
CA SER A 132 5.89 8.23 3.16
C SER A 132 6.78 7.91 1.95
N HIS A 133 6.89 6.63 1.59
CA HIS A 133 7.91 6.14 0.66
C HIS A 133 7.39 5.81 -0.75
N GLY A 134 6.12 5.43 -0.88
CA GLY A 134 5.53 4.82 -2.08
C GLY A 134 5.70 3.29 -2.10
N GLY A 135 4.76 2.60 -2.76
CA GLY A 135 4.72 1.14 -2.87
C GLY A 135 4.15 0.42 -1.65
N SER A 136 3.48 1.11 -0.74
CA SER A 136 2.90 0.47 0.44
C SER A 136 1.72 -0.46 0.10
N ALA A 137 1.48 -1.45 0.95
CA ALA A 137 0.31 -2.31 0.84
C ALA A 137 -0.99 -1.49 0.91
N GLU A 138 -1.01 -0.44 1.73
CA GLU A 138 -2.10 0.51 1.87
C GLU A 138 -2.42 1.23 0.57
N GLU A 139 -1.40 1.65 -0.16
CA GLU A 139 -1.55 2.29 -1.47
C GLU A 139 -2.17 1.33 -2.49
N LEU A 140 -1.65 0.10 -2.56
CA LEU A 140 -2.14 -0.93 -3.48
C LEU A 140 -3.56 -1.40 -3.14
N LEU A 141 -4.05 -1.17 -1.92
CA LEU A 141 -5.43 -1.45 -1.49
C LEU A 141 -6.44 -0.39 -1.91
N LEU A 142 -6.02 0.86 -2.16
CA LEU A 142 -6.94 1.96 -2.47
C LEU A 142 -7.90 1.67 -3.64
N PRO A 143 -7.50 1.04 -4.75
CA PRO A 143 -8.42 0.68 -5.83
C PRO A 143 -9.55 -0.25 -5.38
N PHE A 144 -9.24 -1.24 -4.54
CA PHE A 144 -10.20 -2.21 -4.02
C PHE A 144 -11.21 -1.54 -3.09
N LEU A 145 -10.72 -0.73 -2.16
CA LEU A 145 -11.54 0.04 -1.22
C LEU A 145 -12.42 1.06 -1.97
N ALA A 146 -11.88 1.76 -2.97
CA ALA A 146 -12.63 2.73 -3.77
C ALA A 146 -13.75 2.06 -4.59
N ALA A 147 -13.52 0.87 -5.14
CA ALA A 147 -14.54 0.12 -5.85
C ALA A 147 -15.68 -0.32 -4.92
N ALA A 148 -15.37 -0.71 -3.68
CA ALA A 148 -16.38 -1.05 -2.69
C ALA A 148 -17.13 0.19 -2.19
N LEU A 149 -16.43 1.32 -1.96
CA LEU A 149 -17.05 2.61 -1.62
C LEU A 149 -18.03 3.05 -2.71
N PHE A 150 -17.60 3.06 -3.98
CA PHE A 150 -18.48 3.38 -5.11
C PHE A 150 -19.71 2.48 -5.17
N SER A 151 -19.50 1.17 -4.98
CA SER A 151 -20.56 0.17 -4.97
C SER A 151 -21.61 0.46 -3.89
N LEU A 152 -21.17 0.81 -2.67
CA LEU A 152 -22.08 1.12 -1.57
C LEU A 152 -22.80 2.45 -1.79
N VAL A 153 -22.08 3.51 -2.13
CA VAL A 153 -22.66 4.84 -2.40
C VAL A 153 -23.73 4.74 -3.50
N ARG A 154 -23.46 3.96 -4.55
CA ARG A 154 -24.46 3.72 -5.62
C ARG A 154 -25.70 2.99 -5.10
N ALA A 155 -25.55 2.02 -4.18
CA ALA A 155 -26.69 1.31 -3.59
C ALA A 155 -27.54 2.24 -2.71
N LEU A 156 -26.90 3.13 -1.97
CA LEU A 156 -27.58 4.11 -1.10
C LEU A 156 -28.24 5.25 -1.90
N HIS A 157 -27.61 5.66 -3.01
CA HIS A 157 -28.13 6.73 -3.88
C HIS A 157 -29.35 6.29 -4.69
N SER A 158 -29.34 5.08 -5.23
CA SER A 158 -30.44 4.51 -6.00
C SER A 158 -30.73 3.10 -5.49
N PRO A 159 -31.53 2.99 -4.41
CA PRO A 159 -31.77 1.70 -3.77
C PRO A 159 -32.48 0.72 -4.70
N SER A 160 -31.75 -0.26 -5.17
CA SER A 160 -32.21 -1.39 -5.96
C SER A 160 -31.43 -2.63 -5.55
N ALA A 161 -32.02 -3.81 -5.68
CA ALA A 161 -31.31 -5.05 -5.44
C ALA A 161 -30.12 -5.15 -6.41
N LYS A 162 -28.92 -5.37 -5.86
CA LYS A 162 -27.72 -5.50 -6.70
C LYS A 162 -27.73 -6.82 -7.45
N PRO A 163 -27.28 -6.85 -8.71
CA PRO A 163 -27.01 -8.10 -9.41
C PRO A 163 -26.02 -8.96 -8.62
N LEU A 164 -26.26 -10.25 -8.50
CA LEU A 164 -25.41 -11.17 -7.73
C LEU A 164 -23.95 -11.15 -8.21
N ARG A 165 -23.73 -11.02 -9.53
CA ARG A 165 -22.37 -10.85 -10.11
C ARG A 165 -21.64 -9.64 -9.53
N ALA A 166 -22.33 -8.52 -9.30
CA ALA A 166 -21.70 -7.33 -8.74
C ALA A 166 -21.33 -7.52 -7.26
N VAL A 167 -22.15 -8.28 -6.52
CA VAL A 167 -21.86 -8.64 -5.13
C VAL A 167 -20.70 -9.65 -5.07
N CYS A 168 -20.68 -10.64 -5.97
CA CYS A 168 -19.58 -11.60 -6.12
C CYS A 168 -18.25 -10.86 -6.39
N VAL A 169 -18.23 -9.86 -7.27
CA VAL A 169 -17.04 -9.02 -7.52
C VAL A 169 -16.60 -8.32 -6.23
N GLN A 170 -17.52 -7.80 -5.40
CA GLN A 170 -17.12 -7.20 -4.12
C GLN A 170 -16.53 -8.24 -3.16
N GLY A 171 -17.05 -9.46 -3.15
CA GLY A 171 -16.44 -10.57 -2.41
C GLY A 171 -15.05 -10.94 -2.92
N LEU A 172 -14.86 -10.97 -4.25
CA LEU A 172 -13.54 -11.20 -4.87
C LEU A 172 -12.53 -10.11 -4.44
N LEU A 173 -12.93 -8.83 -4.49
CA LEU A 173 -12.09 -7.71 -4.06
C LEU A 173 -11.77 -7.78 -2.56
N ALA A 174 -12.73 -8.17 -1.73
CA ALA A 174 -12.52 -8.39 -0.30
C ALA A 174 -11.54 -9.56 -0.04
N GLY A 175 -11.65 -10.64 -0.81
CA GLY A 175 -10.72 -11.75 -0.76
C GLY A 175 -9.31 -11.37 -1.23
N CYS A 176 -9.17 -10.59 -2.29
CA CYS A 176 -7.88 -10.04 -2.70
C CYS A 176 -7.29 -9.12 -1.62
N ALA A 177 -8.11 -8.27 -1.00
CA ALA A 177 -7.68 -7.43 0.12
C ALA A 177 -7.27 -8.26 1.35
N LEU A 178 -8.01 -9.34 1.67
CA LEU A 178 -7.62 -10.31 2.69
C LEU A 178 -6.20 -10.83 2.43
N TRP A 179 -5.89 -11.26 1.21
CA TRP A 179 -4.60 -11.86 0.85
C TRP A 179 -3.51 -10.83 0.48
N LEU A 180 -3.82 -9.53 0.52
CA LEU A 180 -2.84 -8.45 0.43
C LEU A 180 -2.47 -7.96 1.84
N LYS A 181 -3.46 -7.49 2.62
CA LYS A 181 -3.32 -7.07 4.01
C LYS A 181 -4.68 -7.12 4.71
N TYR A 182 -4.89 -8.08 5.59
CA TYR A 182 -6.19 -8.37 6.21
C TYR A 182 -6.73 -7.24 7.11
N THR A 183 -5.87 -6.32 7.56
CA THR A 183 -6.27 -5.24 8.49
C THR A 183 -7.34 -4.30 7.92
N VAL A 184 -7.59 -4.29 6.60
CA VAL A 184 -8.66 -3.47 5.99
C VAL A 184 -10.01 -4.19 5.93
N LEU A 185 -10.13 -5.42 6.42
CA LEU A 185 -11.38 -6.18 6.34
C LEU A 185 -12.54 -5.57 7.12
N GLY A 186 -12.27 -4.74 8.13
CA GLY A 186 -13.32 -3.99 8.83
C GLY A 186 -14.11 -3.06 7.90
N PHE A 187 -13.46 -2.51 6.86
CA PHE A 187 -14.14 -1.76 5.81
C PHE A 187 -15.15 -2.64 5.05
N TYR A 188 -14.75 -3.84 4.66
CA TYR A 188 -15.61 -4.77 3.94
C TYR A 188 -16.72 -5.34 4.82
N LEU A 189 -16.44 -5.58 6.11
CA LEU A 189 -17.46 -5.95 7.08
C LEU A 189 -18.52 -4.84 7.21
N ALA A 190 -18.09 -3.58 7.36
CA ALA A 190 -19.01 -2.45 7.39
C ALA A 190 -19.80 -2.32 6.08
N TRP A 191 -19.19 -2.58 4.91
CA TRP A 191 -19.89 -2.63 3.63
C TRP A 191 -21.01 -3.68 3.62
N VAL A 192 -20.72 -4.89 4.09
CA VAL A 192 -21.72 -5.98 4.21
C VAL A 192 -22.85 -5.59 5.15
N VAL A 193 -22.52 -5.05 6.34
CA VAL A 193 -23.50 -4.65 7.36
C VAL A 193 -24.43 -3.56 6.82
N VAL A 194 -23.90 -2.51 6.18
CA VAL A 194 -24.73 -1.43 5.62
C VAL A 194 -25.61 -1.92 4.48
N LEU A 195 -25.08 -2.80 3.59
CA LEU A 195 -25.90 -3.38 2.51
C LEU A 195 -26.98 -4.31 3.06
N ALA A 196 -26.67 -5.13 4.07
CA ALA A 196 -27.63 -5.98 4.75
C ALA A 196 -28.74 -5.16 5.42
N ALA A 197 -28.38 -4.10 6.13
CA ALA A 197 -29.35 -3.20 6.74
C ALA A 197 -30.29 -2.55 5.70
N LEU A 198 -29.73 -2.16 4.52
CA LEU A 198 -30.54 -1.66 3.41
C LEU A 198 -31.55 -2.70 2.92
N TYR A 199 -31.11 -3.96 2.74
CA TYR A 199 -31.95 -5.04 2.25
C TYR A 199 -33.03 -5.44 3.28
N LEU A 200 -32.68 -5.50 4.57
CA LEU A 200 -33.62 -5.76 5.66
C LEU A 200 -34.73 -4.69 5.72
N ARG A 201 -34.35 -3.40 5.66
CA ARG A 201 -35.30 -2.29 5.64
C ARG A 201 -36.25 -2.30 4.44
N ARG A 202 -35.88 -2.97 3.36
CA ARG A 202 -36.65 -3.13 2.13
C ARG A 202 -37.43 -4.45 2.07
N GLY A 203 -37.31 -5.33 3.05
CA GLY A 203 -37.92 -6.66 3.06
C GLY A 203 -37.33 -7.63 2.04
N TRP A 204 -36.10 -7.38 1.53
CA TRP A 204 -35.46 -8.19 0.49
C TRP A 204 -34.68 -9.38 1.07
N LEU A 205 -35.28 -10.18 1.93
CA LEU A 205 -34.63 -11.27 2.66
C LEU A 205 -34.01 -12.33 1.75
N ALA A 206 -34.78 -12.76 0.71
CA ALA A 206 -34.27 -13.74 -0.25
C ALA A 206 -33.06 -13.21 -1.04
N GLN A 207 -33.08 -11.91 -1.38
CA GLN A 207 -31.95 -11.28 -2.05
C GLN A 207 -30.75 -11.12 -1.11
N LEU A 208 -30.98 -10.87 0.19
CA LEU A 208 -29.91 -10.83 1.20
C LEU A 208 -29.18 -12.18 1.26
N GLY A 209 -29.91 -13.29 1.39
CA GLY A 209 -29.31 -14.63 1.43
C GLY A 209 -28.50 -14.96 0.17
N ARG A 210 -29.08 -14.68 -1.03
CA ARG A 210 -28.36 -14.87 -2.31
C ARG A 210 -27.12 -14.00 -2.41
N SER A 211 -27.19 -12.75 -1.95
CA SER A 211 -26.07 -11.82 -1.94
C SER A 211 -24.96 -12.27 -0.99
N MET A 212 -25.30 -12.80 0.18
CA MET A 212 -24.30 -13.36 1.10
C MET A 212 -23.57 -14.54 0.46
N GLY A 213 -24.28 -15.50 -0.16
CA GLY A 213 -23.67 -16.60 -0.89
C GLY A 213 -22.77 -16.13 -2.04
N ALA A 214 -23.21 -15.12 -2.83
CA ALA A 214 -22.42 -14.56 -3.91
C ALA A 214 -21.14 -13.86 -3.40
N TYR A 215 -21.24 -13.14 -2.28
CA TYR A 215 -20.11 -12.46 -1.66
C TYR A 215 -19.05 -13.46 -1.16
N LEU A 216 -19.50 -14.48 -0.39
CA LEU A 216 -18.61 -15.53 0.10
C LEU A 216 -18.00 -16.36 -1.05
N GLY A 217 -18.79 -16.63 -2.10
CA GLY A 217 -18.29 -17.26 -3.32
C GLY A 217 -17.19 -16.43 -4.00
N GLY A 218 -17.33 -15.10 -4.03
CA GLY A 218 -16.30 -14.20 -4.52
C GLY A 218 -15.01 -14.26 -3.68
N MET A 219 -15.13 -14.26 -2.34
CA MET A 219 -13.97 -14.43 -1.45
C MET A 219 -13.28 -15.79 -1.65
N ALA A 220 -14.08 -16.86 -1.80
CA ALA A 220 -13.55 -18.19 -2.07
C ALA A 220 -12.78 -18.25 -3.40
N LEU A 221 -13.28 -17.59 -4.46
CA LEU A 221 -12.59 -17.47 -5.74
C LEU A 221 -11.23 -16.76 -5.63
N ALA A 222 -11.11 -15.75 -4.78
CA ALA A 222 -9.83 -15.08 -4.52
C ALA A 222 -8.86 -15.96 -3.70
N THR A 223 -9.39 -16.83 -2.85
CA THR A 223 -8.62 -17.71 -1.96
C THR A 223 -8.14 -18.97 -2.67
N LEU A 224 -8.93 -19.50 -3.58
CA LEU A 224 -8.67 -20.80 -4.23
C LEU A 224 -7.27 -20.91 -4.88
N PRO A 225 -6.75 -19.91 -5.62
CA PRO A 225 -5.40 -19.98 -6.18
C PRO A 225 -4.32 -20.20 -5.12
N TRP A 226 -4.47 -19.61 -3.93
CA TRP A 226 -3.52 -19.74 -2.84
C TRP A 226 -3.61 -21.09 -2.14
N VAL A 227 -4.82 -21.62 -1.94
CA VAL A 227 -5.02 -22.97 -1.44
C VAL A 227 -4.37 -24.00 -2.38
N VAL A 228 -4.53 -23.82 -3.68
CA VAL A 228 -3.90 -24.71 -4.68
C VAL A 228 -2.38 -24.54 -4.64
N TYR A 229 -1.87 -23.29 -4.68
CA TYR A 229 -0.42 -23.02 -4.66
C TYR A 229 0.26 -23.64 -3.43
N PHE A 230 -0.22 -23.34 -2.23
CA PHE A 230 0.38 -23.88 -1.01
C PHE A 230 0.11 -25.38 -0.83
N GLY A 231 -1.04 -25.88 -1.32
CA GLY A 231 -1.40 -27.30 -1.27
C GLY A 231 -0.45 -28.17 -2.09
N VAL A 232 -0.19 -27.79 -3.35
CA VAL A 232 0.71 -28.57 -4.22
C VAL A 232 2.17 -28.53 -3.78
N HIS A 233 2.56 -27.50 -3.00
CA HIS A 233 3.90 -27.37 -2.45
C HIS A 233 4.04 -27.92 -1.02
N GLY A 234 2.95 -28.48 -0.42
CA GLY A 234 2.97 -28.96 0.96
C GLY A 234 3.17 -27.89 2.02
N ALA A 235 2.85 -26.62 1.71
CA ALA A 235 3.16 -25.46 2.53
C ALA A 235 1.90 -24.75 3.13
N LEU A 236 0.76 -25.48 3.22
CA LEU A 236 -0.47 -24.93 3.83
C LEU A 236 -0.26 -24.55 5.31
N GLY A 237 0.51 -25.35 6.05
CA GLY A 237 0.85 -25.08 7.45
C GLY A 237 1.71 -23.84 7.59
N ASP A 238 2.77 -23.70 6.78
CA ASP A 238 3.65 -22.53 6.77
C ASP A 238 2.85 -21.24 6.47
N TRP A 239 1.98 -21.30 5.45
CA TRP A 239 1.11 -20.18 5.11
C TRP A 239 0.17 -19.79 6.24
N PHE A 240 -0.52 -20.77 6.86
CA PHE A 240 -1.41 -20.49 7.98
C PHE A 240 -0.65 -19.91 9.18
N THR A 241 0.50 -20.48 9.52
CA THR A 241 1.34 -20.02 10.64
C THR A 241 1.82 -18.61 10.40
N ALA A 242 2.50 -18.34 9.30
CA ALA A 242 3.09 -17.02 9.04
C ALA A 242 2.02 -15.92 8.85
N TYR A 243 0.91 -16.22 8.17
CA TYR A 243 -0.07 -15.18 7.84
C TYR A 243 -1.15 -14.97 8.90
N PHE A 244 -1.55 -16.01 9.63
CA PHE A 244 -2.58 -15.89 10.65
C PHE A 244 -2.02 -16.04 12.06
N TYR A 245 -1.37 -17.15 12.37
CA TYR A 245 -0.95 -17.43 13.75
C TYR A 245 0.05 -16.38 14.26
N ASP A 246 1.12 -16.13 13.50
CA ASP A 246 2.16 -15.18 13.90
C ASP A 246 1.60 -13.77 14.02
N ASN A 247 0.77 -13.35 13.07
CA ASN A 247 0.17 -12.01 13.09
C ASN A 247 -0.87 -11.81 14.19
N LEU A 248 -1.61 -12.83 14.58
CA LEU A 248 -2.69 -12.71 15.58
C LEU A 248 -2.20 -12.94 17.01
N PHE A 249 -1.20 -13.80 17.19
CA PHE A 249 -0.79 -14.26 18.51
C PHE A 249 0.64 -13.86 18.89
N LEU A 250 1.54 -13.67 17.93
CA LEU A 250 2.94 -13.32 18.20
C LEU A 250 3.24 -11.84 17.94
N TYR A 251 2.68 -11.25 16.89
CA TYR A 251 2.89 -9.85 16.60
C TYR A 251 2.22 -8.99 17.67
N LYS A 252 3.00 -8.61 18.68
CA LYS A 252 2.55 -7.73 19.76
C LYS A 252 2.61 -6.28 19.29
N GLY A 253 1.54 -5.81 18.66
CA GLY A 253 1.27 -4.38 18.63
C GLY A 253 0.94 -3.90 20.05
N GLU A 254 1.12 -2.61 20.30
CA GLU A 254 0.69 -2.00 21.57
C GLU A 254 -0.84 -2.12 21.72
N SER A 255 -1.29 -3.18 22.36
CA SER A 255 -2.72 -3.43 22.63
C SER A 255 -3.21 -2.54 23.77
N GLY A 256 -3.40 -1.25 23.49
CA GLY A 256 -3.94 -0.26 24.45
C GLY A 256 -5.47 -0.14 24.45
N GLY A 257 -6.19 -1.00 23.76
CA GLY A 257 -7.65 -0.95 23.66
C GLY A 257 -8.19 0.32 22.98
N LEU A 258 -9.36 0.80 23.41
CA LEU A 258 -10.00 1.99 22.83
C LEU A 258 -9.18 3.29 22.96
N PRO A 259 -8.44 3.55 24.07
CA PRO A 259 -7.59 4.73 24.16
C PRO A 259 -6.47 4.73 23.11
N ALA A 260 -5.78 3.59 22.90
CA ALA A 260 -4.76 3.47 21.88
C ALA A 260 -5.34 3.65 20.47
N LEU A 261 -6.50 3.05 20.16
CA LEU A 261 -7.20 3.27 18.91
C LEU A 261 -7.51 4.75 18.65
N ALA A 262 -7.98 5.48 19.69
CA ALA A 262 -8.27 6.91 19.57
C ALA A 262 -6.98 7.71 19.28
N GLN A 263 -5.87 7.36 19.91
CA GLN A 263 -4.57 7.98 19.67
C GLN A 263 -4.03 7.67 18.28
N HIS A 264 -4.10 6.41 17.85
CA HIS A 264 -3.68 6.01 16.49
C HIS A 264 -4.54 6.69 15.41
N LEU A 265 -5.85 6.82 15.65
CA LEU A 265 -6.74 7.57 14.76
C LEU A 265 -6.33 9.05 14.69
N TRP A 266 -5.99 9.65 15.83
CA TRP A 266 -5.50 11.02 15.87
C TRP A 266 -4.21 11.19 15.05
N TRP A 267 -3.24 10.30 15.20
CA TRP A 267 -2.02 10.31 14.40
C TRP A 267 -2.31 10.09 12.91
N ALA A 268 -3.18 9.15 12.56
CA ALA A 268 -3.59 8.91 11.18
C ALA A 268 -4.25 10.13 10.54
N VAL A 269 -5.05 10.88 11.31
CA VAL A 269 -5.65 12.16 10.87
C VAL A 269 -4.57 13.21 10.64
N GLN A 270 -3.58 13.32 11.52
CA GLN A 270 -2.48 14.29 11.38
C GLN A 270 -1.60 13.97 10.16
N ASP A 271 -1.21 12.69 9.99
CA ASP A 271 -0.34 12.26 8.90
C ASP A 271 -1.04 12.28 7.54
N GLY A 272 -2.36 12.02 7.51
CA GLY A 272 -3.23 12.08 6.34
C GLY A 272 -4.16 13.30 6.31
N LEU A 273 -3.79 14.43 6.93
CA LEU A 273 -4.65 15.60 7.15
C LEU A 273 -5.46 16.05 5.93
N PRO A 274 -4.91 16.15 4.70
CA PRO A 274 -5.70 16.56 3.54
C PRO A 274 -6.87 15.61 3.24
N ALA A 275 -6.66 14.31 3.37
CA ALA A 275 -7.72 13.31 3.16
C ALA A 275 -8.78 13.38 4.26
N ALA A 276 -8.37 13.55 5.51
CA ALA A 276 -9.27 13.71 6.65
C ALA A 276 -10.15 14.97 6.53
N LEU A 277 -9.58 16.10 6.10
CA LEU A 277 -10.33 17.35 5.85
C LEU A 277 -11.34 17.18 4.71
N LEU A 278 -10.99 16.48 3.64
CA LEU A 278 -11.90 16.20 2.52
C LEU A 278 -13.05 15.28 2.95
N LEU A 279 -12.77 14.27 3.77
CA LEU A 279 -13.82 13.43 4.37
C LEU A 279 -14.74 14.24 5.28
N ALA A 280 -14.20 15.05 6.17
CA ALA A 280 -14.96 15.91 7.07
C ALA A 280 -15.85 16.89 6.29
N ALA A 281 -15.33 17.53 5.24
CA ALA A 281 -16.08 18.41 4.36
C ALA A 281 -17.25 17.68 3.69
N PHE A 282 -17.05 16.45 3.23
CA PHE A 282 -18.12 15.62 2.67
C PHE A 282 -19.19 15.28 3.70
N LEU A 283 -18.80 14.81 4.90
CA LEU A 283 -19.75 14.42 5.95
C LEU A 283 -20.59 15.63 6.38
N LEU A 284 -19.95 16.77 6.60
CA LEU A 284 -20.67 18.02 6.93
C LEU A 284 -21.65 18.42 5.83
N TRP A 285 -21.21 18.41 4.56
CA TRP A 285 -22.08 18.71 3.42
C TRP A 285 -23.26 17.72 3.34
N ALA A 286 -23.01 16.42 3.53
CA ALA A 286 -24.05 15.40 3.46
C ALA A 286 -25.09 15.55 4.59
N LEU A 287 -24.67 15.95 5.80
CA LEU A 287 -25.56 16.25 6.92
C LEU A 287 -26.39 17.51 6.64
N LEU A 288 -25.76 18.61 6.21
CA LEU A 288 -26.43 19.89 5.90
C LEU A 288 -27.42 19.75 4.74
N THR A 289 -27.14 18.87 3.77
CA THR A 289 -28.04 18.58 2.64
C THR A 289 -29.02 17.42 2.90
N ARG A 290 -29.09 16.94 4.15
CA ARG A 290 -29.97 15.83 4.61
C ARG A 290 -29.76 14.51 3.85
N ARG A 291 -28.54 14.25 3.37
CA ARG A 291 -28.16 12.97 2.72
C ARG A 291 -27.69 11.94 3.76
N PHE A 292 -28.51 11.72 4.78
CA PHE A 292 -28.16 10.92 5.96
C PHE A 292 -27.74 9.48 5.63
N ALA A 293 -28.33 8.85 4.61
CA ALA A 293 -27.95 7.50 4.22
C ALA A 293 -26.51 7.46 3.67
N ALA A 294 -26.11 8.45 2.87
CA ALA A 294 -24.75 8.55 2.35
C ALA A 294 -23.76 8.87 3.48
N ALA A 295 -24.09 9.84 4.35
CA ALA A 295 -23.24 10.18 5.51
C ALA A 295 -23.04 8.99 6.44
N GLY A 296 -24.14 8.29 6.81
CA GLY A 296 -24.06 7.13 7.71
C GLY A 296 -23.32 5.94 7.10
N GLY A 297 -23.53 5.67 5.80
CA GLY A 297 -22.81 4.61 5.08
C GLY A 297 -21.31 4.87 5.00
N VAL A 298 -20.89 6.10 4.67
CA VAL A 298 -19.48 6.50 4.62
C VAL A 298 -18.86 6.49 6.01
N ALA A 299 -19.57 7.00 7.03
CA ALA A 299 -19.08 6.96 8.42
C ALA A 299 -18.91 5.52 8.92
N ALA A 300 -19.81 4.61 8.59
CA ALA A 300 -19.69 3.19 8.94
C ALA A 300 -18.46 2.54 8.28
N LEU A 301 -18.20 2.82 6.99
CA LEU A 301 -17.00 2.34 6.30
C LEU A 301 -15.72 2.91 6.94
N ALA A 302 -15.69 4.20 7.26
CA ALA A 302 -14.55 4.84 7.90
C ALA A 302 -14.29 4.28 9.30
N ALA A 303 -15.34 4.05 10.10
CA ALA A 303 -15.23 3.44 11.41
C ALA A 303 -14.74 2.00 11.35
N GLY A 304 -15.29 1.17 10.44
CA GLY A 304 -14.84 -0.21 10.24
C GLY A 304 -13.38 -0.28 9.79
N LEU A 305 -12.98 0.59 8.87
CA LEU A 305 -11.59 0.68 8.40
C LEU A 305 -10.65 1.05 9.55
N ALA A 306 -10.95 2.15 10.28
CA ALA A 306 -10.14 2.61 11.39
C ALA A 306 -10.02 1.55 12.49
N ALA A 307 -11.13 0.91 12.87
CA ALA A 307 -11.17 -0.10 13.91
C ALA A 307 -10.21 -1.27 13.64
N THR A 308 -10.10 -1.75 12.40
CA THR A 308 -9.23 -2.89 12.09
C THR A 308 -7.83 -2.51 11.65
N SER A 309 -7.66 -1.36 10.95
CA SER A 309 -6.34 -0.95 10.45
C SER A 309 -5.45 -0.31 11.52
N LEU A 310 -6.04 0.25 12.60
CA LEU A 310 -5.32 1.03 13.61
C LEU A 310 -5.35 0.40 15.01
N MET A 311 -6.02 -0.75 15.20
CA MET A 311 -6.15 -1.36 16.55
C MET A 311 -4.85 -2.02 17.03
N GLY A 312 -4.05 -2.60 16.15
CA GLY A 312 -2.87 -3.40 16.49
C GLY A 312 -1.55 -2.61 16.58
N GLY A 313 -1.58 -1.30 16.46
CA GLY A 313 -0.41 -0.42 16.43
C GLY A 313 -0.52 0.63 15.34
N TYR A 314 0.43 1.57 15.30
CA TYR A 314 0.45 2.63 14.32
C TYR A 314 1.83 2.83 13.71
N LEU A 315 1.89 2.81 12.40
CA LEU A 315 2.99 3.32 11.60
C LEU A 315 2.44 4.40 10.66
N VAL A 316 3.24 5.39 10.34
CA VAL A 316 2.83 6.60 9.60
C VAL A 316 2.00 6.26 8.35
N TYR A 317 2.41 5.24 7.59
CA TYR A 317 1.73 4.84 6.35
C TYR A 317 0.41 4.07 6.58
N TYR A 318 0.08 3.62 7.81
CA TYR A 318 -1.21 2.98 8.08
C TYR A 318 -2.39 3.93 7.87
N GLY A 319 -2.19 5.24 8.10
CA GLY A 319 -3.19 6.27 7.84
C GLY A 319 -3.55 6.45 6.36
N LEU A 320 -2.73 5.94 5.43
CA LEU A 320 -2.92 6.14 4.00
C LEU A 320 -4.25 5.58 3.47
N VAL A 321 -4.75 4.48 4.07
CA VAL A 321 -6.05 3.89 3.67
C VAL A 321 -7.22 4.86 3.79
N LEU A 322 -7.13 5.87 4.66
CA LEU A 322 -8.17 6.91 4.81
C LEU A 322 -8.29 7.79 3.56
N ALA A 323 -7.27 7.83 2.69
CA ALA A 323 -7.31 8.54 1.43
C ALA A 323 -8.42 8.05 0.49
N VAL A 324 -8.95 6.82 0.69
CA VAL A 324 -10.07 6.29 -0.10
C VAL A 324 -11.30 7.20 -0.07
N PHE A 325 -11.49 7.98 1.00
CA PHE A 325 -12.62 8.89 1.16
C PHE A 325 -12.36 10.29 0.58
N ALA A 326 -11.11 10.64 0.29
CA ALA A 326 -10.74 12.00 -0.17
C ALA A 326 -11.51 12.48 -1.42
N PRO A 327 -11.79 11.63 -2.44
CA PRO A 327 -12.59 12.05 -3.59
C PRO A 327 -14.00 12.53 -3.25
N LEU A 328 -14.59 12.10 -2.13
CA LEU A 328 -15.92 12.53 -1.69
C LEU A 328 -15.94 14.04 -1.36
N GLY A 329 -14.85 14.56 -0.81
CA GLY A 329 -14.71 15.99 -0.48
C GLY A 329 -14.76 16.91 -1.69
N LEU A 330 -14.60 16.39 -2.90
CA LEU A 330 -14.82 17.15 -4.13
C LEU A 330 -16.29 17.56 -4.31
N VAL A 331 -17.23 16.80 -3.77
CA VAL A 331 -18.68 17.08 -3.96
C VAL A 331 -19.06 18.47 -3.42
N PRO A 332 -18.81 18.80 -2.13
CA PRO A 332 -19.08 20.15 -1.62
C PRO A 332 -18.28 21.24 -2.35
N LEU A 333 -17.01 21.01 -2.67
CA LEU A 333 -16.17 21.98 -3.36
C LEU A 333 -16.71 22.32 -4.75
N VAL A 334 -17.17 21.31 -5.50
CA VAL A 334 -17.74 21.50 -6.82
C VAL A 334 -19.11 22.18 -6.74
N CYS A 335 -19.94 21.87 -5.72
CA CYS A 335 -21.19 22.57 -5.48
C CYS A 335 -20.97 24.05 -5.15
N LEU A 336 -19.93 24.37 -4.39
CA LEU A 336 -19.53 25.76 -4.12
C LEU A 336 -19.02 26.47 -5.38
N ALA A 337 -18.21 25.78 -6.19
CA ALA A 337 -17.67 26.32 -7.44
C ALA A 337 -18.77 26.74 -8.43
N GLU A 338 -19.95 26.11 -8.37
CA GLU A 338 -21.10 26.50 -9.22
C GLU A 338 -21.67 27.87 -8.91
N LYS A 339 -21.50 28.33 -7.70
CA LYS A 339 -21.95 29.67 -7.30
C LYS A 339 -21.01 30.78 -7.80
N THR A 340 -19.86 30.41 -8.37
CA THR A 340 -18.89 31.37 -8.90
C THR A 340 -19.19 31.70 -10.37
N PRO A 341 -18.74 32.88 -10.86
CA PRO A 341 -18.88 33.28 -12.27
C PRO A 341 -18.24 32.23 -13.23
N ALA A 342 -18.79 32.09 -14.42
CA ALA A 342 -18.39 31.08 -15.39
C ALA A 342 -16.87 31.06 -15.71
N PRO A 343 -16.17 32.21 -15.87
CA PRO A 343 -14.71 32.21 -16.09
C PRO A 343 -13.94 31.56 -14.92
N VAL A 344 -14.32 31.92 -13.68
CA VAL A 344 -13.69 31.36 -12.46
C VAL A 344 -13.94 29.85 -12.39
N ARG A 345 -15.21 29.42 -12.55
CA ARG A 345 -15.60 28.00 -12.52
C ARG A 345 -14.83 27.14 -13.53
N THR A 346 -14.56 27.66 -14.73
CA THR A 346 -13.79 26.94 -15.75
C THR A 346 -12.29 26.92 -15.48
N ALA A 347 -11.76 27.88 -14.73
CA ALA A 347 -10.36 27.96 -14.35
C ALA A 347 -10.02 27.12 -13.12
N LEU A 348 -10.96 26.96 -12.17
CA LEU A 348 -10.73 26.25 -10.91
C LEU A 348 -10.09 24.87 -11.04
N PRO A 349 -10.53 23.94 -11.92
CA PRO A 349 -9.88 22.64 -12.05
C PRO A 349 -8.42 22.73 -12.47
N TRP A 350 -8.05 23.72 -13.26
CA TRP A 350 -6.67 23.96 -13.69
C TRP A 350 -5.84 24.58 -12.58
N ALA A 351 -6.43 25.46 -11.78
CA ALA A 351 -5.80 26.00 -10.58
C ALA A 351 -5.52 24.89 -9.55
N VAL A 352 -6.48 23.97 -9.36
CA VAL A 352 -6.31 22.78 -8.51
C VAL A 352 -5.19 21.89 -9.04
N LEU A 353 -5.11 21.66 -10.36
CA LEU A 353 -4.01 20.89 -10.95
C LEU A 353 -2.65 21.56 -10.69
N ALA A 354 -2.55 22.85 -10.93
CA ALA A 354 -1.30 23.59 -10.72
C ALA A 354 -0.89 23.60 -9.24
N ALA A 355 -1.84 23.89 -8.33
CA ALA A 355 -1.60 23.86 -6.89
C ALA A 355 -1.23 22.45 -6.39
N GLY A 356 -1.89 21.40 -6.91
CA GLY A 356 -1.57 20.02 -6.58
C GLY A 356 -0.16 19.63 -7.02
N ALA A 357 0.26 20.01 -8.23
CA ALA A 357 1.62 19.77 -8.71
C ALA A 357 2.67 20.52 -7.86
N ALA A 358 2.39 21.79 -7.51
CA ALA A 358 3.25 22.58 -6.64
C ALA A 358 3.35 21.96 -5.23
N ALA A 359 2.23 21.49 -4.68
CA ALA A 359 2.21 20.79 -3.39
C ALA A 359 3.03 19.49 -3.41
N CYS A 360 2.88 18.65 -4.44
CA CYS A 360 3.69 17.45 -4.62
C CYS A 360 5.19 17.78 -4.71
N TYR A 361 5.53 18.83 -5.43
CA TYR A 361 6.93 19.27 -5.55
C TYR A 361 7.51 19.77 -4.23
N ALA A 362 6.77 20.58 -3.48
CA ALA A 362 7.28 21.31 -2.32
C ALA A 362 7.10 20.57 -0.97
N LEU A 363 6.03 19.77 -0.84
CA LEU A 363 5.60 19.22 0.46
C LEU A 363 5.84 17.72 0.62
N THR A 364 6.20 16.98 -0.47
CA THR A 364 6.49 15.54 -0.32
C THR A 364 7.56 15.30 0.75
N PRO A 365 7.37 14.30 1.63
CA PRO A 365 8.39 13.92 2.61
C PRO A 365 9.75 13.61 1.99
N ASN A 366 9.74 13.10 0.76
CA ASN A 366 10.94 12.63 0.06
C ASN A 366 11.75 13.72 -0.65
N ARG A 367 11.36 15.00 -0.54
CA ARG A 367 11.98 16.10 -1.30
C ARG A 367 13.49 16.24 -1.14
N ALA A 368 14.02 15.95 0.07
CA ALA A 368 15.44 16.05 0.38
C ALA A 368 16.29 14.94 -0.29
N LEU A 369 15.65 13.89 -0.77
CA LEU A 369 16.32 12.75 -1.40
C LEU A 369 16.42 12.89 -2.92
N ARG A 370 15.81 13.91 -3.51
CA ARG A 370 15.87 14.15 -4.96
C ARG A 370 17.28 14.49 -5.43
N GLY A 371 17.66 13.92 -6.57
CA GLY A 371 18.94 14.21 -7.21
C GLY A 371 20.17 13.61 -6.54
N ARG A 372 20.00 12.76 -5.51
CA ARG A 372 21.10 11.97 -4.97
C ARG A 372 21.60 10.98 -6.01
N ALA A 373 22.92 10.80 -6.09
CA ALA A 373 23.50 9.84 -7.00
C ALA A 373 23.40 8.40 -6.45
N ARG A 374 23.18 7.43 -7.32
CA ARG A 374 23.18 6.01 -6.92
C ARG A 374 24.49 5.56 -6.29
N ALA A 375 25.61 6.14 -6.75
CA ALA A 375 26.95 5.82 -6.23
C ALA A 375 27.13 6.20 -4.76
N ASP A 376 26.31 7.14 -4.23
CA ASP A 376 26.38 7.58 -2.83
C ASP A 376 25.61 6.66 -1.88
N LEU A 377 24.86 5.69 -2.43
CA LEU A 377 24.02 4.79 -1.67
C LEU A 377 24.77 3.49 -1.33
N PRO A 378 24.74 3.02 -0.06
CA PRO A 378 25.41 1.78 0.34
C PRO A 378 24.95 0.58 -0.49
N GLN A 379 23.66 0.52 -0.88
CA GLN A 379 23.08 -0.56 -1.67
C GLN A 379 23.81 -0.76 -3.00
N TYR A 380 24.03 0.31 -3.76
CA TYR A 380 24.71 0.21 -5.06
C TYR A 380 26.24 0.13 -4.93
N ARG A 381 26.82 0.79 -3.93
CA ARG A 381 28.25 0.72 -3.65
C ARG A 381 28.66 -0.71 -3.30
N PHE A 382 27.88 -1.39 -2.46
CA PHE A 382 28.15 -2.78 -2.08
C PHE A 382 27.78 -3.75 -3.21
N ALA A 383 26.70 -3.50 -3.95
CA ALA A 383 26.31 -4.33 -5.09
C ALA A 383 27.43 -4.45 -6.15
N ALA A 384 28.18 -3.37 -6.39
CA ALA A 384 29.32 -3.38 -7.31
C ALA A 384 30.45 -4.31 -6.85
N GLN A 385 30.62 -4.51 -5.53
CA GLN A 385 31.63 -5.40 -4.94
C GLN A 385 31.14 -6.84 -4.84
N ILE A 386 29.82 -7.03 -4.53
CA ILE A 386 29.16 -8.34 -4.43
C ILE A 386 29.18 -9.06 -5.78
N ASN A 387 28.94 -8.33 -6.87
CA ASN A 387 29.07 -8.80 -8.26
C ASN A 387 28.45 -10.20 -8.52
N GLY A 388 27.22 -10.41 -8.02
CA GLY A 388 26.49 -11.67 -8.17
C GLY A 388 26.83 -12.77 -7.16
N GLY A 389 27.75 -12.53 -6.22
CA GLY A 389 28.04 -13.44 -5.11
C GLY A 389 26.85 -13.60 -4.15
N SER A 390 26.86 -14.69 -3.39
CA SER A 390 25.83 -14.97 -2.39
C SER A 390 25.91 -13.96 -1.24
N LEU A 391 24.75 -13.47 -0.79
CA LEU A 391 24.62 -12.37 0.17
C LEU A 391 23.65 -12.71 1.28
N LEU A 392 23.98 -12.35 2.54
CA LEU A 392 23.06 -12.32 3.67
C LEU A 392 22.94 -10.89 4.23
N ASN A 393 21.70 -10.40 4.39
CA ASN A 393 21.38 -9.19 5.14
C ASN A 393 21.15 -9.59 6.62
N TYR A 394 22.19 -9.41 7.46
CA TYR A 394 22.24 -9.95 8.81
C TYR A 394 21.69 -8.98 9.86
N GLY A 395 20.82 -9.48 10.74
CA GLY A 395 20.46 -8.82 12.00
C GLY A 395 19.53 -7.62 11.88
N THR A 396 18.99 -7.33 10.70
CA THR A 396 18.08 -6.20 10.46
C THR A 396 17.03 -6.53 9.41
N LEU A 397 16.04 -5.67 9.23
CA LEU A 397 15.12 -5.69 8.07
C LEU A 397 15.90 -5.60 6.75
N ASP A 398 15.28 -5.99 5.62
CA ASP A 398 15.94 -5.92 4.31
C ASP A 398 16.31 -4.47 3.93
N GLY A 399 17.59 -4.17 3.96
CA GLY A 399 18.14 -2.86 3.61
C GLY A 399 18.17 -2.56 2.10
N GLY A 400 17.65 -3.47 1.25
CA GLY A 400 17.60 -3.30 -0.20
C GLY A 400 18.84 -3.83 -0.94
N PHE A 401 19.73 -4.51 -0.24
CA PHE A 401 20.96 -5.03 -0.83
C PHE A 401 20.72 -6.20 -1.78
N TYR A 402 19.75 -7.09 -1.49
CA TYR A 402 19.33 -8.13 -2.44
C TYR A 402 18.79 -7.55 -3.73
N THR A 403 18.01 -6.47 -3.62
CA THR A 403 17.46 -5.77 -4.78
C THR A 403 18.55 -5.14 -5.61
N ALA A 404 19.44 -4.34 -4.99
CA ALA A 404 20.49 -3.61 -5.69
C ALA A 404 21.53 -4.56 -6.33
N ALA A 405 21.88 -5.64 -5.64
CA ALA A 405 22.83 -6.65 -6.15
C ALA A 405 22.19 -7.63 -7.15
N GLY A 406 20.86 -7.64 -7.29
CA GLY A 406 20.16 -8.55 -8.19
C GLY A 406 20.17 -10.01 -7.77
N VAL A 407 20.51 -10.30 -6.50
CA VAL A 407 20.63 -11.67 -5.97
C VAL A 407 19.37 -12.09 -5.19
N LEU A 408 19.16 -13.40 -5.02
CA LEU A 408 18.13 -13.95 -4.16
C LEU A 408 18.71 -14.30 -2.79
N PRO A 409 17.88 -14.29 -1.72
CA PRO A 409 18.35 -14.57 -0.37
C PRO A 409 18.82 -16.03 -0.21
N PRO A 410 19.74 -16.34 0.73
CA PRO A 410 20.32 -17.66 0.88
C PRO A 410 19.49 -18.61 1.74
N CYS A 411 18.64 -18.09 2.63
CA CYS A 411 17.93 -18.84 3.67
C CYS A 411 16.50 -18.34 3.84
N LYS A 412 15.73 -19.03 4.69
CA LYS A 412 14.32 -18.70 4.99
C LYS A 412 14.22 -17.31 5.64
N TYR A 413 14.96 -17.07 6.69
CA TYR A 413 14.97 -15.79 7.41
C TYR A 413 16.07 -14.89 6.88
N PHE A 414 15.88 -14.42 5.65
CA PHE A 414 16.85 -13.61 4.91
C PHE A 414 17.06 -12.20 5.49
N CYS A 415 16.17 -11.77 6.37
CA CYS A 415 16.26 -10.56 7.17
C CYS A 415 15.56 -10.81 8.52
N VAL A 416 15.78 -9.95 9.49
CA VAL A 416 15.09 -10.01 10.79
C VAL A 416 13.88 -9.10 10.73
N THR A 417 12.69 -9.69 10.78
CA THR A 417 11.42 -8.97 10.77
C THR A 417 11.00 -8.55 12.18
N ASN A 418 9.97 -7.72 12.29
CA ASN A 418 9.39 -7.31 13.59
C ASN A 418 8.65 -8.45 14.32
N MET A 419 8.66 -9.68 13.79
CA MET A 419 8.12 -10.85 14.47
C MET A 419 9.10 -11.33 15.55
N PRO A 420 8.63 -11.61 16.78
CA PRO A 420 9.48 -12.14 17.85
C PRO A 420 9.69 -13.66 17.66
N LEU A 421 10.43 -14.03 16.62
CA LEU A 421 10.79 -15.41 16.28
C LEU A 421 12.29 -15.62 16.49
N ASP A 422 12.67 -16.46 17.44
CA ASP A 422 14.08 -16.80 17.72
C ASP A 422 14.74 -17.50 16.52
N ASP A 423 13.96 -18.23 15.74
CA ASP A 423 14.41 -18.91 14.53
C ASP A 423 15.05 -17.97 13.51
N GLN A 424 14.67 -16.69 13.46
CA GLN A 424 15.27 -15.72 12.57
C GLN A 424 16.80 -15.58 12.81
N TRP A 425 17.17 -15.49 14.09
CA TRP A 425 18.58 -15.39 14.48
C TRP A 425 19.31 -16.70 14.30
N THR A 426 18.68 -17.81 14.69
CA THR A 426 19.27 -19.14 14.61
C THR A 426 19.59 -19.53 13.16
N ASP A 427 18.67 -19.28 12.22
CA ASP A 427 18.86 -19.57 10.80
C ASP A 427 19.99 -18.73 10.19
N GLN A 428 19.99 -17.41 10.43
CA GLN A 428 21.05 -16.52 9.95
C GLN A 428 22.43 -16.89 10.52
N GLN A 429 22.51 -17.18 11.82
CA GLN A 429 23.76 -17.60 12.45
C GLN A 429 24.26 -18.94 11.92
N ALA A 430 23.36 -19.88 11.61
CA ALA A 430 23.77 -21.15 11.01
C ALA A 430 24.40 -20.95 9.63
N VAL A 431 23.83 -20.06 8.80
CA VAL A 431 24.40 -19.68 7.50
C VAL A 431 25.79 -19.08 7.66
N LEU A 432 26.00 -18.18 8.64
CA LEU A 432 27.29 -17.55 8.89
C LEU A 432 28.33 -18.52 9.42
N LYS A 433 27.97 -19.36 10.42
CA LYS A 433 28.89 -20.36 10.99
C LYS A 433 29.37 -21.37 9.94
N ALA A 434 28.49 -21.72 9.01
CA ALA A 434 28.82 -22.61 7.91
C ALA A 434 29.67 -21.97 6.80
N GLY A 435 29.86 -20.63 6.81
CA GLY A 435 30.51 -19.94 5.70
C GLY A 435 29.73 -20.09 4.38
N ALA A 436 28.43 -20.19 4.45
CA ALA A 436 27.58 -20.56 3.32
C ALA A 436 27.28 -19.39 2.35
N VAL A 437 27.71 -18.18 2.68
CA VAL A 437 27.58 -16.98 1.84
C VAL A 437 28.90 -16.28 1.65
N ASP A 438 29.10 -15.69 0.48
CA ASP A 438 30.34 -14.95 0.14
C ASP A 438 30.38 -13.59 0.83
N TYR A 439 29.20 -12.94 1.00
CA TYR A 439 29.09 -11.58 1.54
C TYR A 439 28.02 -11.48 2.62
N VAL A 440 28.26 -10.59 3.57
CA VAL A 440 27.31 -10.23 4.62
C VAL A 440 27.18 -8.72 4.69
N VAL A 441 25.97 -8.21 4.76
CA VAL A 441 25.71 -6.81 5.07
C VAL A 441 25.07 -6.72 6.44
N ALA A 442 25.59 -5.85 7.30
CA ALA A 442 25.11 -5.66 8.67
C ALA A 442 25.24 -4.19 9.11
N LEU A 443 24.52 -3.84 10.19
CA LEU A 443 24.68 -2.56 10.88
C LEU A 443 25.79 -2.59 11.94
N THR A 444 26.26 -3.75 12.35
CA THR A 444 27.36 -3.89 13.32
C THR A 444 28.72 -3.89 12.62
N GLY A 445 29.67 -3.18 13.18
CA GLY A 445 31.07 -3.21 12.75
C GLY A 445 31.90 -4.35 13.35
N ASP A 446 31.33 -5.16 14.25
CA ASP A 446 32.03 -6.23 14.99
C ASP A 446 31.50 -7.64 14.70
N LEU A 447 31.08 -7.89 13.45
CA LEU A 447 30.66 -9.24 13.05
C LEU A 447 31.83 -10.25 13.13
N HIS A 448 33.06 -9.78 12.91
CA HIS A 448 34.27 -10.61 12.96
C HIS A 448 34.50 -11.25 14.34
N GLY A 449 34.10 -10.60 15.43
CA GLY A 449 34.20 -11.17 16.77
C GLY A 449 33.42 -12.47 16.92
N ASP A 450 32.21 -12.53 16.37
CA ASP A 450 31.31 -13.71 16.43
C ASP A 450 31.58 -14.69 15.28
N PHE A 451 32.03 -14.20 14.11
CA PHE A 451 32.23 -14.96 12.89
C PHE A 451 33.58 -14.60 12.26
N PRO A 452 34.73 -15.11 12.79
CA PRO A 452 36.07 -14.68 12.42
C PRO A 452 36.46 -14.95 10.96
N GLN A 453 35.71 -15.81 10.25
CA GLN A 453 35.88 -16.06 8.83
C GLN A 453 35.38 -14.91 7.93
N TYR A 454 34.67 -13.92 8.47
CA TYR A 454 34.22 -12.75 7.72
C TYR A 454 34.96 -11.50 8.10
N ALA A 455 35.61 -10.84 7.13
CA ALA A 455 36.32 -9.60 7.33
C ALA A 455 35.60 -8.41 6.69
N VAL A 456 35.62 -7.26 7.34
CA VAL A 456 35.10 -6.00 6.76
C VAL A 456 35.92 -5.62 5.54
N ILE A 457 35.28 -5.42 4.41
CA ILE A 457 35.89 -4.93 3.18
C ILE A 457 35.45 -3.51 2.81
N ASP A 458 34.27 -3.07 3.29
CA ASP A 458 33.77 -1.72 3.04
C ASP A 458 32.77 -1.27 4.14
N ARG A 459 32.64 0.06 4.27
CA ARG A 459 31.61 0.69 5.11
C ARG A 459 31.07 1.93 4.43
N CYS A 460 29.79 2.22 4.61
CA CYS A 460 29.14 3.38 4.05
C CYS A 460 28.08 3.93 5.00
N SER A 461 28.19 5.20 5.38
CA SER A 461 27.16 5.92 6.14
C SER A 461 26.17 6.58 5.18
N TYR A 462 24.90 6.53 5.53
CA TYR A 462 23.82 7.05 4.72
C TYR A 462 22.66 7.55 5.60
N ASP A 463 22.09 8.70 5.24
CA ASP A 463 20.86 9.22 5.83
C ASP A 463 19.72 9.12 4.80
N GLY A 464 18.82 8.18 5.02
CA GLY A 464 17.59 7.96 4.23
C GLY A 464 16.43 8.90 4.57
N GLY A 465 16.66 9.87 5.47
CA GLY A 465 15.66 10.80 5.98
C GLY A 465 15.12 10.42 7.37
N GLU A 466 15.61 9.34 7.96
CA GLU A 466 15.27 8.84 9.31
C GLU A 466 16.47 8.87 10.27
N GLY A 467 17.57 9.48 9.85
CA GLY A 467 18.84 9.56 10.56
C GLY A 467 19.98 8.84 9.83
N GLU A 468 21.21 9.16 10.25
CA GLU A 468 22.41 8.56 9.65
C GLU A 468 22.62 7.14 10.18
N VAL A 469 22.75 6.18 9.28
CA VAL A 469 22.98 4.76 9.55
C VAL A 469 24.26 4.32 8.82
N THR A 470 25.17 3.60 9.50
CA THR A 470 26.37 3.03 8.88
C THR A 470 26.19 1.56 8.60
N TRP A 471 26.31 1.19 7.34
CA TRP A 471 26.30 -0.17 6.86
C TRP A 471 27.72 -0.67 6.63
N TYR A 472 27.97 -1.94 6.96
CA TYR A 472 29.24 -2.64 6.78
C TYR A 472 29.06 -3.80 5.79
N LEU A 473 29.98 -3.93 4.86
CA LEU A 473 30.09 -5.08 3.95
C LEU A 473 31.22 -5.98 4.42
N TYR A 474 30.91 -7.23 4.66
CA TYR A 474 31.86 -8.27 5.02
C TYR A 474 32.01 -9.26 3.88
N GLN A 475 33.19 -9.86 3.77
CA GLN A 475 33.50 -10.92 2.80
C GLN A 475 34.10 -12.13 3.52
N LEU A 476 33.67 -13.31 3.09
CA LEU A 476 34.23 -14.59 3.54
C LEU A 476 35.70 -14.69 3.13
N GLN A 477 36.55 -14.90 4.11
CA GLN A 477 37.99 -15.17 3.89
C GLN A 477 38.13 -16.67 3.67
N ARG A 478 38.59 -17.06 2.47
CA ARG A 478 38.86 -18.45 2.08
C ARG A 478 40.34 -18.81 2.25
#